data_cd69eae4fcdd7f0bfb01c5dbf416ba9b
#
_entry.id   cd69eae4fcdd7f0bfb01c5dbf416ba9b
#
_cell.length_a   1.000
_cell.length_b   1.000
_cell.length_c   1.000
_cell.angle_alpha   90.00
_cell.angle_beta   90.00
_cell.angle_gamma   90.00
#
_symmetry.space_group_name_H-M   'P 1'
#
loop_
_entity.id
_entity.type
_entity.pdbx_description
1 polymer ?
#
loop_
_entity_poly.entity_id
_entity_poly.type
_entity_poly.pdbx_seq_one_letter_code
_entity_poly.pdbx_strand_id
1 'polypeptide(L)'
;GILENNKINNEKNNQELLKWEEDLKKDIFHARVKTIIKENEIKESIKKIGLTGIESKNIFFSVYDNNENIIYKIGKDGENLVPASIAKIYTLVYVLDILKDYDKNKKVKAGNEIELNSTDASSAGLIKGKEYTINDLISSAVIISAGDSVYTLTKIAYNIEKGLDINNDILKNNSTKEDNSKIVSDMSEHITKYLEENVKLSADTKITDPTGILNTSKTTYKDMYILMKYIYSNKDKMKEIILNAETAEMQISGEFLAGRGQKLTNTNPFLNKKSIWYEDGVIGLKTGTLRGWNNLFSIFKKNNGNYYGIITVGFENRKDVNILTKELIRRIKNESINSKSN
;
A
#
# COMPACT_ATOMS: atom_id res chain seq x y z
N GLY A 1 6.05 -8.62 -30.78
CA GLY A 1 7.26 -8.11 -30.15
C GLY A 1 7.12 -6.68 -29.72
N ILE A 2 8.13 -6.15 -29.15
CA ILE A 2 8.15 -4.77 -28.66
C ILE A 2 7.96 -3.78 -29.81
N LEU A 3 8.51 -4.06 -30.98
CA LEU A 3 8.31 -3.19 -32.14
C LEU A 3 6.84 -3.15 -32.55
N GLU A 4 6.13 -4.25 -32.47
CA GLU A 4 4.69 -4.27 -32.73
C GLU A 4 3.89 -3.65 -31.60
N ASN A 5 4.24 -3.96 -30.34
CA ASN A 5 3.63 -3.32 -29.21
C ASN A 5 3.94 -1.82 -29.19
N ASN A 6 5.15 -1.44 -29.59
CA ASN A 6 5.50 -0.04 -29.74
C ASN A 6 4.75 0.61 -30.89
N LYS A 7 4.51 -0.09 -32.01
CA LYS A 7 3.71 0.43 -33.10
C LYS A 7 2.25 0.66 -32.69
N ILE A 8 1.63 -0.34 -32.05
CA ILE A 8 0.27 -0.23 -31.52
C ILE A 8 0.19 0.85 -30.43
N ASN A 9 1.15 0.87 -29.51
CA ASN A 9 1.23 1.87 -28.47
C ASN A 9 1.53 3.25 -29.03
N ASN A 10 2.36 3.37 -30.08
CA ASN A 10 2.66 4.64 -30.72
C ASN A 10 1.45 5.18 -31.47
N GLU A 11 0.67 4.35 -32.15
CA GLU A 11 -0.59 4.76 -32.78
C GLU A 11 -1.59 5.24 -31.74
N LYS A 12 -1.73 4.51 -30.64
CA LYS A 12 -2.58 4.89 -29.51
C LYS A 12 -2.07 6.18 -28.85
N ASN A 13 -0.77 6.29 -28.64
CA ASN A 13 -0.15 7.47 -28.06
C ASN A 13 -0.29 8.68 -28.98
N ASN A 14 -0.19 8.50 -30.29
CA ASN A 14 -0.41 9.56 -31.27
C ASN A 14 -1.86 10.06 -31.29
N GLN A 15 -2.83 9.15 -31.11
CA GLN A 15 -4.24 9.54 -30.98
C GLN A 15 -4.48 10.30 -29.68
N GLU A 16 -3.89 9.84 -28.57
CA GLU A 16 -3.96 10.56 -27.30
C GLU A 16 -3.26 11.91 -27.37
N LEU A 17 -2.12 11.98 -28.04
CA LEU A 17 -1.40 13.22 -28.29
C LEU A 17 -2.24 14.21 -29.10
N LEU A 18 -2.92 13.74 -30.16
CA LEU A 18 -3.82 14.58 -30.95
C LEU A 18 -5.01 15.08 -30.13
N LYS A 19 -5.54 14.22 -29.27
CA LYS A 19 -6.59 14.59 -28.32
C LYS A 19 -6.10 15.62 -27.32
N TRP A 20 -4.87 15.47 -26.86
CA TRP A 20 -4.26 16.38 -25.90
C TRP A 20 -3.81 17.69 -26.55
N GLU A 21 -3.47 17.72 -27.86
CA GLU A 21 -3.22 18.95 -28.57
C GLU A 21 -4.42 19.90 -28.53
N GLU A 22 -5.64 19.37 -28.51
CA GLU A 22 -6.83 20.19 -28.33
C GLU A 22 -6.91 20.79 -26.91
N ASP A 23 -6.48 20.00 -25.89
CA ASP A 23 -6.39 20.44 -24.50
C ASP A 23 -5.14 21.28 -24.23
N LEU A 24 -4.24 21.37 -25.20
CA LEU A 24 -2.89 21.88 -25.08
C LEU A 24 -2.69 23.34 -25.20
N LYS A 25 -3.69 24.04 -25.28
CA LYS A 25 -3.63 25.43 -24.91
C LYS A 25 -3.28 25.65 -23.43
N LYS A 26 -2.89 24.57 -22.73
CA LYS A 26 -2.53 24.52 -21.31
C LYS A 26 -1.33 23.61 -21.09
N ASP A 27 -0.45 23.96 -20.14
CA ASP A 27 0.82 23.29 -19.79
C ASP A 27 0.71 21.77 -19.47
N ILE A 28 -0.48 21.21 -19.40
CA ILE A 28 -0.77 19.80 -19.12
C ILE A 28 -0.24 18.86 -20.21
N PHE A 29 -0.17 19.31 -21.44
CA PHE A 29 0.23 18.48 -22.57
C PHE A 29 1.70 18.07 -22.56
N HIS A 30 2.59 19.00 -22.34
CA HIS A 30 4.02 18.67 -22.33
C HIS A 30 4.33 17.65 -21.23
N ALA A 31 3.68 17.76 -20.11
CA ALA A 31 3.83 16.78 -19.03
C ALA A 31 3.31 15.39 -19.43
N ARG A 32 2.17 15.30 -20.11
CA ARG A 32 1.60 14.02 -20.57
C ARG A 32 2.39 13.39 -21.71
N VAL A 33 2.82 14.17 -22.69
CA VAL A 33 3.70 13.70 -23.77
C VAL A 33 4.98 13.14 -23.19
N LYS A 34 5.59 13.85 -22.25
CA LYS A 34 6.79 13.44 -21.56
C LYS A 34 6.56 12.13 -20.78
N THR A 35 5.39 11.97 -20.14
CA THR A 35 5.02 10.75 -19.43
C THR A 35 4.89 9.57 -20.38
N ILE A 36 4.23 9.72 -21.53
CA ILE A 36 4.06 8.65 -22.53
C ILE A 36 5.41 8.19 -23.08
N ILE A 37 6.29 9.11 -23.43
CA ILE A 37 7.63 8.80 -23.91
C ILE A 37 8.41 8.01 -22.85
N LYS A 38 8.33 8.43 -21.60
CA LYS A 38 9.00 7.73 -20.49
C LYS A 38 8.42 6.33 -20.26
N GLU A 39 7.12 6.14 -20.41
CA GLU A 39 6.51 4.80 -20.32
C GLU A 39 7.10 3.85 -21.38
N ASN A 40 7.26 4.31 -22.60
CA ASN A 40 7.86 3.52 -23.68
C ASN A 40 9.33 3.18 -23.37
N GLU A 41 10.10 4.14 -22.86
CA GLU A 41 11.49 3.91 -22.44
C GLU A 41 11.56 2.85 -21.34
N ILE A 42 10.66 2.90 -20.38
CA ILE A 42 10.61 1.92 -19.29
C ILE A 42 10.25 0.55 -19.83
N LYS A 43 9.29 0.42 -20.72
CA LYS A 43 8.95 -0.86 -21.35
C LYS A 43 10.15 -1.48 -22.06
N GLU A 44 10.93 -0.67 -22.78
CA GLU A 44 12.17 -1.13 -23.42
C GLU A 44 13.21 -1.61 -22.41
N SER A 45 13.40 -0.85 -21.33
CA SER A 45 14.34 -1.23 -20.27
C SER A 45 13.92 -2.50 -19.57
N ILE A 46 12.63 -2.68 -19.29
CA ILE A 46 12.08 -3.88 -18.66
C ILE A 46 12.37 -5.11 -19.54
N LYS A 47 12.22 -4.98 -20.83
CA LYS A 47 12.55 -6.07 -21.76
C LYS A 47 14.02 -6.45 -21.69
N LYS A 48 14.92 -5.47 -21.65
CA LYS A 48 16.36 -5.71 -21.56
C LYS A 48 16.76 -6.39 -20.25
N ILE A 49 16.01 -6.16 -19.19
CA ILE A 49 16.24 -6.78 -17.87
C ILE A 49 15.76 -8.23 -17.86
N GLY A 50 14.98 -8.67 -18.84
CA GLY A 50 14.52 -10.06 -18.96
C GLY A 50 13.41 -10.44 -17.99
N LEU A 51 12.54 -9.51 -17.63
CA LEU A 51 11.38 -9.81 -16.80
C LEU A 51 10.42 -10.73 -17.54
N THR A 52 10.09 -11.87 -16.90
CA THR A 52 9.17 -12.85 -17.48
C THR A 52 7.72 -12.41 -17.34
N GLY A 53 6.93 -12.59 -18.40
CA GLY A 53 5.48 -12.34 -18.37
C GLY A 53 5.05 -10.89 -18.57
N ILE A 54 5.97 -9.96 -18.62
CA ILE A 54 5.66 -8.53 -18.80
C ILE A 54 5.14 -8.23 -20.21
N GLU A 55 5.55 -9.00 -21.23
CA GLU A 55 5.15 -8.78 -22.62
C GLU A 55 3.73 -9.26 -22.92
N SER A 56 3.23 -10.23 -22.17
CA SER A 56 1.97 -10.90 -22.46
C SER A 56 0.78 -10.42 -21.65
N LYS A 57 1.00 -9.52 -20.69
CA LYS A 57 -0.04 -9.09 -19.75
C LYS A 57 -0.06 -7.60 -19.53
N ASN A 58 -1.17 -7.12 -19.02
CA ASN A 58 -1.28 -5.76 -18.55
C ASN A 58 -0.31 -5.52 -17.40
N ILE A 59 0.65 -4.65 -17.62
CA ILE A 59 1.57 -4.20 -16.58
C ILE A 59 0.90 -3.04 -15.88
N PHE A 60 0.78 -3.11 -14.58
CA PHE A 60 0.18 -2.07 -13.78
C PHE A 60 1.20 -1.47 -12.83
N PHE A 61 1.70 -0.30 -13.19
CA PHE A 61 2.50 0.48 -12.26
C PHE A 61 2.32 1.97 -12.51
N SER A 62 2.59 2.75 -11.50
CA SER A 62 2.60 4.20 -11.58
C SER A 62 3.62 4.80 -10.62
N VAL A 63 4.11 5.97 -10.97
CA VAL A 63 4.97 6.78 -10.10
C VAL A 63 4.38 8.18 -10.05
N TYR A 64 4.09 8.64 -8.84
CA TYR A 64 3.61 9.99 -8.56
C TYR A 64 4.60 10.71 -7.64
N ASP A 65 4.82 11.99 -7.88
CA ASP A 65 5.56 12.82 -6.93
C ASP A 65 4.63 13.43 -5.87
N ASN A 66 5.20 14.13 -4.89
CA ASN A 66 4.45 14.78 -3.82
C ASN A 66 3.71 16.05 -4.27
N ASN A 67 3.84 16.47 -5.52
CA ASN A 67 3.13 17.61 -6.13
C ASN A 67 2.04 17.19 -7.12
N GLU A 68 1.58 15.93 -7.04
CA GLU A 68 0.52 15.36 -7.89
C GLU A 68 0.92 15.12 -9.34
N ASN A 69 2.21 15.24 -9.66
CA ASN A 69 2.68 14.93 -11.00
C ASN A 69 2.82 13.42 -11.18
N ILE A 70 2.28 12.92 -12.28
CA ILE A 70 2.50 11.55 -12.74
C ILE A 70 3.83 11.54 -13.48
N ILE A 71 4.81 10.84 -12.92
CA ILE A 71 6.15 10.72 -13.52
C ILE A 71 6.18 9.58 -14.51
N TYR A 72 5.64 8.42 -14.13
CA TYR A 72 5.47 7.25 -14.98
C TYR A 72 4.12 6.62 -14.71
N LYS A 73 3.52 6.07 -15.75
CA LYS A 73 2.26 5.32 -15.58
C LYS A 73 2.08 4.33 -16.71
N ILE A 74 1.79 3.09 -16.37
CA ILE A 74 1.33 2.05 -17.28
C ILE A 74 0.10 1.41 -16.69
N GLY A 75 -0.92 1.22 -17.50
CA GLY A 75 -2.25 0.78 -17.11
C GLY A 75 -3.29 1.85 -17.36
N LYS A 76 -4.56 1.47 -17.38
CA LYS A 76 -5.67 2.38 -17.66
C LYS A 76 -6.02 3.22 -16.44
N ASP A 77 -6.39 4.47 -16.67
CA ASP A 77 -7.01 5.28 -15.64
C ASP A 77 -8.34 4.67 -15.22
N GLY A 78 -8.66 4.75 -13.92
CA GLY A 78 -9.91 4.24 -13.37
C GLY A 78 -9.99 2.72 -13.31
N GLU A 79 -8.91 2.00 -13.60
CA GLU A 79 -8.89 0.56 -13.47
C GLU A 79 -8.94 0.17 -12.00
N ASN A 80 -9.83 -0.78 -11.68
CA ASN A 80 -9.95 -1.30 -10.33
C ASN A 80 -8.80 -2.26 -10.04
N LEU A 81 -7.94 -1.87 -9.13
CA LEU A 81 -6.80 -2.66 -8.71
C LEU A 81 -7.13 -3.37 -7.41
N VAL A 82 -6.72 -4.63 -7.29
CA VAL A 82 -6.85 -5.39 -6.04
C VAL A 82 -5.65 -5.07 -5.15
N PRO A 83 -5.85 -4.41 -3.99
CA PRO A 83 -4.73 -3.95 -3.16
C PRO A 83 -4.02 -5.08 -2.41
N ALA A 84 -4.67 -6.22 -2.16
CA ALA A 84 -4.15 -7.24 -1.25
C ALA A 84 -3.79 -6.61 0.11
N SER A 85 -2.68 -7.00 0.72
CA SER A 85 -2.29 -6.47 2.03
C SER A 85 -1.97 -4.98 2.06
N ILE A 86 -1.89 -4.30 0.92
CA ILE A 86 -1.83 -2.83 0.91
C ILE A 86 -3.11 -2.24 1.53
N ALA A 87 -4.23 -2.94 1.46
CA ALA A 87 -5.48 -2.54 2.14
C ALA A 87 -5.29 -2.32 3.65
N LYS A 88 -4.32 -2.98 4.27
CA LYS A 88 -4.00 -2.77 5.69
C LYS A 88 -3.60 -1.33 5.99
N ILE A 89 -2.92 -0.67 5.06
CA ILE A 89 -2.58 0.76 5.23
C ILE A 89 -3.84 1.62 5.19
N TYR A 90 -4.80 1.34 4.33
CA TYR A 90 -6.11 2.00 4.30
C TYR A 90 -6.80 1.88 5.66
N THR A 91 -6.86 0.66 6.17
CA THR A 91 -7.44 0.36 7.49
C THR A 91 -6.69 1.09 8.61
N LEU A 92 -5.36 1.09 8.58
CA LEU A 92 -4.56 1.74 9.62
C LEU A 92 -4.69 3.27 9.61
N VAL A 93 -4.90 3.88 8.46
CA VAL A 93 -5.21 5.31 8.38
C VAL A 93 -6.51 5.61 9.11
N TYR A 94 -7.54 4.82 8.86
CA TYR A 94 -8.80 4.90 9.61
C TYR A 94 -8.58 4.72 11.11
N VAL A 95 -7.87 3.67 11.50
CA VAL A 95 -7.59 3.37 12.91
C VAL A 95 -6.85 4.52 13.59
N LEU A 96 -5.78 5.02 12.99
CA LEU A 96 -4.98 6.09 13.60
C LEU A 96 -5.74 7.42 13.68
N ASP A 97 -6.59 7.73 12.71
CA ASP A 97 -7.44 8.92 12.80
C ASP A 97 -8.42 8.82 13.96
N ILE A 98 -9.07 7.67 14.13
CA ILE A 98 -9.98 7.44 15.25
C ILE A 98 -9.24 7.48 16.59
N LEU A 99 -8.01 6.95 16.63
CA LEU A 99 -7.21 6.86 17.85
C LEU A 99 -6.31 8.07 18.09
N LYS A 100 -6.48 9.16 17.37
CA LYS A 100 -5.57 10.32 17.42
C LYS A 100 -5.30 10.85 18.83
N ASP A 101 -6.29 10.79 19.73
CA ASP A 101 -6.21 11.30 21.10
C ASP A 101 -5.85 10.21 22.12
N TYR A 102 -5.61 8.98 21.67
CA TYR A 102 -5.25 7.86 22.55
C TYR A 102 -3.74 7.71 22.61
N ASP A 103 -3.23 7.43 23.82
CA ASP A 103 -1.85 7.02 24.02
C ASP A 103 -1.64 5.65 23.37
N LYS A 104 -0.68 5.55 22.46
CA LYS A 104 -0.38 4.32 21.74
C LYS A 104 0.34 3.28 22.61
N ASN A 105 0.79 3.66 23.81
CA ASN A 105 1.29 2.71 24.82
C ASN A 105 0.16 2.08 25.63
N LYS A 106 -1.08 2.53 25.46
CA LYS A 106 -2.24 1.91 26.06
C LYS A 106 -2.37 0.47 25.61
N LYS A 107 -2.64 -0.41 26.54
CA LYS A 107 -2.91 -1.83 26.25
C LYS A 107 -4.38 -2.04 25.92
N VAL A 108 -4.62 -2.86 24.93
CA VAL A 108 -5.95 -3.28 24.49
C VAL A 108 -6.00 -4.80 24.42
N LYS A 109 -7.18 -5.34 24.56
CA LYS A 109 -7.37 -6.79 24.67
C LYS A 109 -7.67 -7.41 23.32
N ALA A 110 -6.93 -8.45 22.95
CA ALA A 110 -7.28 -9.30 21.84
C ALA A 110 -8.46 -10.20 22.23
N GLY A 111 -9.48 -10.23 21.41
CA GLY A 111 -10.69 -11.02 21.64
C GLY A 111 -10.98 -11.96 20.48
N ASN A 112 -12.26 -12.26 20.28
CA ASN A 112 -12.69 -13.18 19.21
C ASN A 112 -12.38 -12.67 17.80
N GLU A 113 -12.16 -11.38 17.60
CA GLU A 113 -11.84 -10.79 16.30
C GLU A 113 -10.58 -11.38 15.67
N ILE A 114 -9.63 -11.87 16.46
CA ILE A 114 -8.40 -12.47 15.90
C ILE A 114 -8.69 -13.72 15.06
N GLU A 115 -9.81 -14.41 15.34
CA GLU A 115 -10.24 -15.58 14.59
C GLU A 115 -10.77 -15.24 13.19
N LEU A 116 -11.05 -13.97 12.93
CA LEU A 116 -11.42 -13.49 11.59
C LEU A 116 -10.23 -13.53 10.62
N ASN A 117 -9.01 -13.52 11.13
CA ASN A 117 -7.83 -13.66 10.29
C ASN A 117 -7.73 -15.08 9.74
N SER A 118 -7.46 -15.22 8.45
CA SER A 118 -7.27 -16.53 7.83
C SER A 118 -6.06 -17.25 8.42
N THR A 119 -6.17 -18.56 8.57
CA THR A 119 -5.05 -19.40 9.06
C THR A 119 -3.83 -19.35 8.14
N ASP A 120 -4.05 -19.07 6.85
CA ASP A 120 -2.97 -18.97 5.84
C ASP A 120 -2.39 -17.55 5.75
N ALA A 121 -3.01 -16.57 6.42
CA ALA A 121 -2.57 -15.19 6.40
C ALA A 121 -1.46 -14.93 7.40
N SER A 122 -0.68 -13.87 7.15
CA SER A 122 0.32 -13.40 8.10
C SER A 122 -0.31 -13.05 9.44
N SER A 123 0.36 -13.41 10.52
CA SER A 123 -0.14 -13.28 11.88
C SER A 123 0.97 -12.91 12.84
N ALA A 124 0.64 -12.13 13.87
CA ALA A 124 1.51 -11.86 15.00
C ALA A 124 1.40 -12.95 16.09
N GLY A 125 0.49 -13.90 15.94
CA GLY A 125 0.25 -14.94 16.93
C GLY A 125 -0.41 -14.40 18.19
N LEU A 126 -1.33 -13.44 18.04
CA LEU A 126 -2.05 -12.90 19.19
C LEU A 126 -2.83 -14.00 19.92
N ILE A 127 -2.89 -13.89 21.22
CA ILE A 127 -3.60 -14.83 22.07
C ILE A 127 -4.85 -14.15 22.61
N LYS A 128 -5.99 -14.80 22.37
CA LYS A 128 -7.29 -14.33 22.86
C LYS A 128 -7.27 -14.14 24.38
N GLY A 129 -7.72 -12.99 24.81
CA GLY A 129 -7.76 -12.62 26.22
C GLY A 129 -6.51 -11.90 26.73
N LYS A 130 -5.42 -11.90 25.96
CA LYS A 130 -4.20 -11.17 26.32
C LYS A 130 -4.26 -9.71 25.86
N GLU A 131 -3.49 -8.89 26.56
CA GLU A 131 -3.38 -7.47 26.26
C GLU A 131 -2.07 -7.15 25.52
N TYR A 132 -2.16 -6.23 24.58
CA TYR A 132 -1.05 -5.76 23.78
C TYR A 132 -1.12 -4.24 23.66
N THR A 133 0.02 -3.57 23.61
CA THR A 133 0.00 -2.13 23.34
C THR A 133 -0.48 -1.84 21.93
N ILE A 134 -1.13 -0.71 21.75
CA ILE A 134 -1.55 -0.24 20.42
C ILE A 134 -0.32 -0.12 19.52
N ASN A 135 0.80 0.39 20.03
CA ASN A 135 2.06 0.47 19.29
C ASN A 135 2.52 -0.88 18.75
N ASP A 136 2.52 -1.92 19.58
CA ASP A 136 2.97 -3.24 19.14
C ASP A 136 2.04 -3.83 18.08
N LEU A 137 0.75 -3.62 18.21
CA LEU A 137 -0.22 -4.04 17.21
C LEU A 137 0.02 -3.34 15.87
N ILE A 138 0.27 -2.03 15.90
CA ILE A 138 0.58 -1.28 14.67
C ILE A 138 1.89 -1.74 14.05
N SER A 139 2.93 -1.93 14.87
CA SER A 139 4.23 -2.41 14.38
C SER A 139 4.13 -3.75 13.67
N SER A 140 3.44 -4.71 14.26
CA SER A 140 3.24 -6.02 13.62
C SER A 140 2.37 -5.94 12.36
N ALA A 141 1.36 -5.08 12.36
CA ALA A 141 0.51 -4.89 11.18
C ALA A 141 1.30 -4.32 10.00
N VAL A 142 2.16 -3.34 10.24
CA VAL A 142 2.93 -2.67 9.19
C VAL A 142 4.15 -3.51 8.78
N ILE A 143 4.94 -3.98 9.73
CA ILE A 143 6.25 -4.60 9.48
C ILE A 143 6.10 -6.01 8.92
N ILE A 144 5.30 -6.85 9.55
CA ILE A 144 5.11 -8.25 9.13
C ILE A 144 3.74 -8.54 8.52
N SER A 145 2.94 -7.51 8.30
CA SER A 145 1.61 -7.67 7.68
C SER A 145 0.66 -8.54 8.51
N ALA A 146 0.69 -8.42 9.84
CA ALA A 146 -0.07 -9.26 10.74
C ALA A 146 -1.58 -8.93 10.70
N GLY A 147 -2.37 -9.82 10.12
CA GLY A 147 -3.82 -9.63 9.96
C GLY A 147 -4.58 -9.69 11.27
N ASP A 148 -4.18 -10.52 12.22
CA ASP A 148 -4.79 -10.58 13.55
C ASP A 148 -4.65 -9.24 14.29
N SER A 149 -3.48 -8.62 14.23
CA SER A 149 -3.26 -7.28 14.78
C SER A 149 -4.15 -6.24 14.13
N VAL A 150 -4.32 -6.31 12.79
CA VAL A 150 -5.21 -5.41 12.06
C VAL A 150 -6.66 -5.57 12.54
N TYR A 151 -7.12 -6.79 12.75
CA TYR A 151 -8.48 -7.01 13.26
C TYR A 151 -8.69 -6.44 14.66
N THR A 152 -7.73 -6.64 15.57
CA THR A 152 -7.83 -6.05 16.92
C THR A 152 -7.82 -4.53 16.87
N LEU A 153 -6.96 -3.93 16.06
CA LEU A 153 -6.93 -2.48 15.86
C LEU A 153 -8.23 -1.96 15.25
N THR A 154 -8.78 -2.65 14.28
CA THR A 154 -10.05 -2.29 13.65
C THR A 154 -11.20 -2.36 14.66
N LYS A 155 -11.23 -3.42 15.49
CA LYS A 155 -12.22 -3.56 16.54
C LYS A 155 -12.22 -2.36 17.48
N ILE A 156 -11.07 -1.95 17.99
CA ILE A 156 -11.01 -0.84 18.93
C ILE A 156 -11.46 0.49 18.31
N ALA A 157 -11.08 0.75 17.07
CA ALA A 157 -11.54 1.94 16.35
C ALA A 157 -13.06 1.90 16.09
N TYR A 158 -13.55 0.77 15.65
CA TYR A 158 -14.98 0.55 15.42
C TYR A 158 -15.80 0.73 16.71
N ASN A 159 -15.32 0.20 17.84
CA ASN A 159 -15.97 0.36 19.13
C ASN A 159 -16.03 1.83 19.55
N ILE A 160 -14.94 2.57 19.36
CA ILE A 160 -14.88 4.00 19.68
C ILE A 160 -15.90 4.78 18.85
N GLU A 161 -15.97 4.53 17.55
CA GLU A 161 -16.94 5.20 16.68
C GLU A 161 -18.40 4.91 17.10
N LYS A 162 -18.66 3.74 17.63
CA LYS A 162 -19.99 3.35 18.09
C LYS A 162 -20.29 3.78 19.53
N GLY A 163 -19.37 4.44 20.20
CA GLY A 163 -19.54 4.85 21.60
C GLY A 163 -19.51 3.69 22.58
N LEU A 164 -18.93 2.57 22.19
CA LEU A 164 -18.77 1.38 23.01
C LEU A 164 -17.43 1.38 23.73
N ASP A 165 -17.29 0.53 24.76
CA ASP A 165 -16.00 0.30 25.40
C ASP A 165 -14.97 -0.18 24.38
N ILE A 166 -13.74 0.30 24.48
CA ILE A 166 -12.67 0.01 23.52
C ILE A 166 -12.41 -1.49 23.35
N ASN A 167 -12.57 -2.27 24.44
CA ASN A 167 -12.38 -3.71 24.44
C ASN A 167 -13.67 -4.51 24.26
N ASN A 168 -14.78 -3.85 23.91
CA ASN A 168 -16.04 -4.55 23.69
C ASN A 168 -15.87 -5.63 22.61
N ASP A 169 -16.33 -6.86 22.91
CA ASP A 169 -16.30 -7.95 21.93
C ASP A 169 -17.27 -7.68 20.79
N ILE A 170 -16.77 -7.71 19.56
CA ILE A 170 -17.59 -7.57 18.35
C ILE A 170 -18.17 -8.90 17.87
N LEU A 171 -17.64 -9.99 18.37
CA LEU A 171 -18.09 -11.36 18.08
C LEU A 171 -18.26 -12.13 19.36
N LYS A 172 -19.29 -12.95 19.39
CA LYS A 172 -19.52 -13.91 20.47
C LYS A 172 -18.60 -15.12 20.30
N ASN A 173 -18.37 -15.85 21.41
CA ASN A 173 -17.75 -17.17 21.34
C ASN A 173 -18.58 -18.08 20.42
N ASN A 174 -17.90 -18.91 19.62
CA ASN A 174 -18.53 -19.81 18.67
C ASN A 174 -19.44 -19.12 17.64
N SER A 175 -19.00 -17.94 17.16
CA SER A 175 -19.71 -17.22 16.09
C SER A 175 -19.79 -18.06 14.82
N THR A 176 -20.90 -17.92 14.10
CA THR A 176 -21.11 -18.59 12.81
C THR A 176 -20.33 -17.88 11.69
N LYS A 177 -20.17 -18.56 10.54
CA LYS A 177 -19.61 -17.93 9.34
C LYS A 177 -20.42 -16.72 8.90
N GLU A 178 -21.73 -16.75 9.07
CA GLU A 178 -22.62 -15.62 8.75
C GLU A 178 -22.35 -14.43 9.67
N ASP A 179 -22.21 -14.67 10.98
CA ASP A 179 -21.85 -13.63 11.94
C ASP A 179 -20.50 -13.01 11.61
N ASN A 180 -19.51 -13.83 11.28
CA ASN A 180 -18.17 -13.39 10.90
C ASN A 180 -18.21 -12.52 9.63
N SER A 181 -18.89 -12.98 8.60
CA SER A 181 -19.05 -12.23 7.35
C SER A 181 -19.76 -10.90 7.57
N LYS A 182 -20.78 -10.88 8.42
CA LYS A 182 -21.51 -9.65 8.74
C LYS A 182 -20.64 -8.63 9.42
N ILE A 183 -19.88 -9.02 10.45
CA ILE A 183 -19.02 -8.06 11.15
C ILE A 183 -17.86 -7.57 10.29
N VAL A 184 -17.27 -8.43 9.46
CA VAL A 184 -16.25 -8.03 8.49
C VAL A 184 -16.83 -7.00 7.52
N SER A 185 -18.02 -7.24 7.00
CA SER A 185 -18.72 -6.30 6.12
C SER A 185 -19.01 -4.97 6.82
N ASP A 186 -19.54 -5.00 8.03
CA ASP A 186 -19.87 -3.79 8.79
C ASP A 186 -18.62 -2.93 9.08
N MET A 187 -17.55 -3.56 9.53
CA MET A 187 -16.28 -2.86 9.76
C MET A 187 -15.71 -2.27 8.46
N SER A 188 -15.77 -3.03 7.39
CA SER A 188 -15.23 -2.62 6.08
C SER A 188 -16.01 -1.46 5.48
N GLU A 189 -17.32 -1.44 5.65
CA GLU A 189 -18.17 -0.31 5.26
C GLU A 189 -17.81 0.96 6.05
N HIS A 190 -17.57 0.82 7.35
CA HIS A 190 -17.10 1.94 8.18
C HIS A 190 -15.76 2.49 7.70
N ILE A 191 -14.80 1.62 7.40
CA ILE A 191 -13.50 2.01 6.89
C ILE A 191 -13.67 2.75 5.55
N THR A 192 -14.39 2.17 4.61
CA THR A 192 -14.61 2.75 3.28
C THR A 192 -15.27 4.12 3.37
N LYS A 193 -16.34 4.22 4.13
CA LYS A 193 -17.06 5.49 4.33
C LYS A 193 -16.18 6.55 4.97
N TYR A 194 -15.42 6.17 6.00
CA TYR A 194 -14.52 7.09 6.68
C TYR A 194 -13.46 7.65 5.71
N LEU A 195 -12.86 6.78 4.89
CA LEU A 195 -11.84 7.19 3.93
C LEU A 195 -12.41 8.10 2.84
N GLU A 196 -13.63 7.87 2.37
CA GLU A 196 -14.30 8.78 1.44
C GLU A 196 -14.54 10.15 2.06
N GLU A 197 -15.07 10.19 3.28
CA GLU A 197 -15.46 11.43 3.94
C GLU A 197 -14.27 12.26 4.43
N ASN A 198 -13.21 11.61 4.95
CA ASN A 198 -12.14 12.27 5.67
C ASN A 198 -10.81 12.31 4.91
N VAL A 199 -10.51 11.31 4.12
CA VAL A 199 -9.29 11.25 3.30
C VAL A 199 -9.58 11.71 1.86
N LYS A 200 -10.85 11.74 1.48
CA LYS A 200 -11.33 12.14 0.16
C LYS A 200 -10.95 11.14 -0.94
N LEU A 201 -10.92 9.86 -0.61
CA LEU A 201 -10.83 8.83 -1.63
C LEU A 201 -12.10 8.82 -2.47
N SER A 202 -11.97 8.37 -3.72
CA SER A 202 -13.12 8.26 -4.62
C SER A 202 -14.00 7.06 -4.27
N ALA A 203 -15.17 6.99 -4.90
CA ALA A 203 -16.07 5.83 -4.80
C ALA A 203 -15.49 4.56 -5.44
N ASP A 204 -14.36 4.67 -6.16
CA ASP A 204 -13.68 3.54 -6.79
C ASP A 204 -12.88 2.70 -5.78
N THR A 205 -12.64 3.21 -4.59
CA THR A 205 -12.04 2.43 -3.50
C THR A 205 -13.13 1.83 -2.64
N LYS A 206 -13.11 0.50 -2.53
CA LYS A 206 -14.00 -0.25 -1.68
C LYS A 206 -13.21 -1.31 -0.93
N ILE A 207 -13.16 -1.17 0.39
CA ILE A 207 -12.56 -2.17 1.27
C ILE A 207 -13.66 -3.16 1.64
N THR A 208 -13.41 -4.43 1.43
CA THR A 208 -14.37 -5.51 1.72
C THR A 208 -13.95 -6.37 2.90
N ASP A 209 -12.69 -6.28 3.30
CA ASP A 209 -12.19 -6.76 4.58
C ASP A 209 -11.01 -5.89 5.03
N PRO A 210 -10.80 -5.76 6.35
CA PRO A 210 -9.75 -4.87 6.88
C PRO A 210 -8.32 -5.24 6.50
N THR A 211 -8.06 -6.48 6.13
CA THR A 211 -6.71 -7.01 5.88
C THR A 211 -6.33 -7.11 4.41
N GLY A 212 -7.32 -7.05 3.51
CA GLY A 212 -7.11 -7.21 2.08
C GLY A 212 -6.86 -8.65 1.62
N ILE A 213 -7.11 -9.63 2.48
CA ILE A 213 -6.96 -11.05 2.11
C ILE A 213 -8.00 -11.49 1.06
N LEU A 214 -9.16 -10.84 1.06
CA LEU A 214 -10.17 -11.08 0.05
C LEU A 214 -9.83 -10.29 -1.22
N ASN A 215 -9.95 -10.94 -2.37
CA ASN A 215 -9.68 -10.30 -3.66
C ASN A 215 -10.80 -9.37 -4.13
N THR A 216 -11.78 -9.12 -3.30
CA THR A 216 -12.95 -8.29 -3.59
C THR A 216 -12.74 -6.81 -3.24
N SER A 217 -11.73 -6.47 -2.45
CA SER A 217 -11.36 -5.07 -2.24
C SER A 217 -10.82 -4.46 -3.53
N LYS A 218 -11.14 -3.20 -3.77
CA LYS A 218 -10.75 -2.48 -4.98
C LYS A 218 -10.23 -1.09 -4.64
N THR A 219 -9.27 -0.63 -5.42
CA THR A 219 -8.73 0.72 -5.32
C THR A 219 -8.20 1.17 -6.69
N THR A 220 -7.68 2.38 -6.77
CA THR A 220 -7.06 2.93 -7.98
C THR A 220 -5.70 3.53 -7.64
N TYR A 221 -4.85 3.75 -8.63
CA TYR A 221 -3.60 4.48 -8.45
C TYR A 221 -3.82 5.84 -7.81
N LYS A 222 -4.81 6.57 -8.31
CA LYS A 222 -5.11 7.91 -7.79
C LYS A 222 -5.47 7.88 -6.32
N ASP A 223 -6.30 6.93 -5.90
CA ASP A 223 -6.68 6.80 -4.50
C ASP A 223 -5.51 6.35 -3.62
N MET A 224 -4.67 5.45 -4.11
CA MET A 224 -3.42 5.07 -3.41
C MET A 224 -2.52 6.29 -3.21
N TYR A 225 -2.39 7.11 -4.23
CA TYR A 225 -1.63 8.35 -4.17
C TYR A 225 -2.25 9.34 -3.16
N ILE A 226 -3.57 9.53 -3.18
CA ILE A 226 -4.28 10.39 -2.21
C ILE A 226 -4.04 9.90 -0.79
N LEU A 227 -4.08 8.58 -0.58
CA LEU A 227 -3.76 7.97 0.71
C LEU A 227 -2.34 8.30 1.17
N MET A 228 -1.37 8.16 0.26
CA MET A 228 0.03 8.54 0.51
C MET A 228 0.14 10.01 0.94
N LYS A 229 -0.49 10.90 0.19
CA LYS A 229 -0.50 12.34 0.50
C LYS A 229 -1.09 12.60 1.87
N TYR A 230 -2.17 11.93 2.21
CA TYR A 230 -2.80 12.07 3.52
C TYR A 230 -1.84 11.64 4.64
N ILE A 231 -1.19 10.50 4.50
CA ILE A 231 -0.25 9.98 5.51
C ILE A 231 0.90 10.98 5.73
N TYR A 232 1.57 11.39 4.66
CA TYR A 232 2.76 12.23 4.75
C TYR A 232 2.47 13.71 4.97
N SER A 233 1.22 14.13 4.81
CA SER A 233 0.75 15.49 5.19
C SER A 233 0.22 15.57 6.61
N ASN A 234 0.00 14.43 7.28
CA ASN A 234 -0.50 14.34 8.64
C ASN A 234 0.48 13.56 9.53
N LYS A 235 1.73 13.97 9.52
CA LYS A 235 2.85 13.23 10.13
C LYS A 235 2.64 12.94 11.62
N ASP A 236 2.02 13.84 12.36
CA ASP A 236 1.76 13.61 13.79
C ASP A 236 0.72 12.51 14.01
N LYS A 237 -0.39 12.54 13.30
CA LYS A 237 -1.43 11.51 13.41
C LYS A 237 -0.99 10.16 12.84
N MET A 238 -0.20 10.18 11.77
CA MET A 238 0.21 9.00 11.02
C MET A 238 1.62 8.53 11.38
N LYS A 239 2.20 9.08 12.42
CA LYS A 239 3.58 8.83 12.83
C LYS A 239 3.89 7.33 13.00
N GLU A 240 2.98 6.56 13.57
CA GLU A 240 3.17 5.12 13.78
C GLU A 240 3.25 4.33 12.47
N ILE A 241 2.46 4.72 11.47
CA ILE A 241 2.59 4.13 10.11
C ILE A 241 3.95 4.51 9.52
N ILE A 242 4.29 5.79 9.55
CA ILE A 242 5.51 6.32 8.91
C ILE A 242 6.76 5.67 9.51
N LEU A 243 6.87 5.63 10.83
CA LEU A 243 8.05 5.08 11.51
C LEU A 243 8.19 3.58 11.29
N ASN A 244 7.09 2.82 11.37
CA ASN A 244 7.14 1.37 11.16
C ASN A 244 7.37 1.01 9.71
N ALA A 245 6.83 1.78 8.77
CA ALA A 245 7.02 1.52 7.33
C ALA A 245 8.48 1.66 6.89
N GLU A 246 9.28 2.51 7.54
CA GLU A 246 10.70 2.69 7.26
C GLU A 246 11.62 1.77 8.09
N THR A 247 11.07 1.03 9.03
CA THR A 247 11.82 0.17 9.95
C THR A 247 12.11 -1.18 9.31
N ALA A 248 13.39 -1.46 9.06
CA ALA A 248 13.82 -2.74 8.48
C ALA A 248 13.60 -3.91 9.45
N GLU A 249 13.95 -3.70 10.71
CA GLU A 249 13.85 -4.72 11.76
C GLU A 249 13.49 -4.06 13.09
N MET A 250 12.72 -4.76 13.91
CA MET A 250 12.32 -4.31 15.24
C MET A 250 12.31 -5.48 16.22
N GLN A 251 12.83 -5.25 17.42
CA GLN A 251 12.66 -6.16 18.54
C GLN A 251 11.40 -5.79 19.31
N ILE A 252 10.56 -6.77 19.59
CA ILE A 252 9.38 -6.61 20.43
C ILE A 252 9.57 -7.44 21.69
N SER A 253 9.26 -6.87 22.86
CA SER A 253 9.34 -7.55 24.15
C SER A 253 8.11 -8.40 24.43
N GLY A 254 8.26 -9.38 25.32
CA GLY A 254 7.16 -10.14 25.88
C GLY A 254 6.72 -11.34 25.07
N GLU A 255 5.46 -11.73 25.23
CA GLU A 255 4.87 -12.93 24.64
C GLU A 255 4.32 -12.72 23.24
N PHE A 256 4.63 -11.62 22.64
CA PHE A 256 4.25 -11.29 21.27
C PHE A 256 4.82 -12.37 20.32
N LEU A 257 4.12 -12.66 19.23
CA LEU A 257 4.43 -13.76 18.32
C LEU A 257 4.34 -15.15 18.96
N ALA A 258 3.52 -15.30 20.00
CA ALA A 258 3.33 -16.56 20.70
C ALA A 258 4.67 -17.20 21.17
N GLY A 259 5.62 -16.38 21.60
CA GLY A 259 6.93 -16.83 22.08
C GLY A 259 7.93 -17.22 21.01
N ARG A 260 7.60 -17.00 19.72
CA ARG A 260 8.47 -17.38 18.58
C ARG A 260 9.42 -16.26 18.21
N GLY A 261 10.35 -15.94 19.05
CA GLY A 261 11.27 -14.86 18.73
C GLY A 261 10.56 -13.49 18.73
N GLN A 262 11.33 -12.48 18.87
CA GLN A 262 10.82 -11.15 19.17
C GLN A 262 11.24 -10.13 18.14
N LYS A 263 11.82 -10.64 17.03
CA LYS A 263 12.29 -9.81 15.94
C LYS A 263 11.28 -9.79 14.81
N LEU A 264 10.79 -8.58 14.51
CA LEU A 264 9.99 -8.33 13.33
C LEU A 264 10.91 -7.89 12.19
N THR A 265 10.85 -8.60 11.06
CA THR A 265 11.59 -8.23 9.84
C THR A 265 10.59 -7.70 8.81
N ASN A 266 10.82 -6.48 8.34
CA ASN A 266 9.92 -5.84 7.38
C ASN A 266 9.88 -6.64 6.07
N THR A 267 8.67 -6.86 5.57
CA THR A 267 8.45 -7.54 4.29
C THR A 267 8.94 -6.72 3.08
N ASN A 268 9.19 -5.43 3.26
CA ASN A 268 9.72 -4.56 2.22
C ASN A 268 11.21 -4.85 2.00
N PRO A 269 11.60 -5.44 0.84
CA PRO A 269 12.99 -5.86 0.63
C PRO A 269 13.96 -4.69 0.42
N PHE A 270 13.46 -3.48 0.17
CA PHE A 270 14.28 -2.31 -0.13
C PHE A 270 14.83 -1.62 1.12
N LEU A 271 14.41 -2.02 2.30
CA LEU A 271 14.82 -1.40 3.57
C LEU A 271 16.05 -2.04 4.20
N ASN A 272 16.34 -3.30 3.91
CA ASN A 272 17.42 -4.03 4.55
C ASN A 272 18.73 -3.83 3.79
N LYS A 273 19.70 -3.19 4.42
CA LYS A 273 21.04 -2.92 3.84
C LYS A 273 21.77 -4.16 3.39
N LYS A 274 21.48 -5.33 3.93
CA LYS A 274 22.07 -6.61 3.55
C LYS A 274 21.39 -7.26 2.35
N SER A 275 20.21 -6.76 1.96
CA SER A 275 19.47 -7.30 0.82
C SER A 275 20.07 -6.80 -0.51
N ILE A 276 20.06 -7.66 -1.53
CA ILE A 276 20.42 -7.28 -2.91
C ILE A 276 19.46 -6.21 -3.46
N TRP A 277 18.26 -6.10 -2.88
CA TRP A 277 17.25 -5.13 -3.29
C TRP A 277 17.37 -3.77 -2.63
N TYR A 278 18.19 -3.66 -1.60
CA TYR A 278 18.30 -2.40 -0.86
C TYR A 278 18.50 -1.20 -1.77
N GLU A 279 17.74 -0.15 -1.50
CA GLU A 279 17.88 1.17 -2.12
C GLU A 279 17.81 2.25 -1.06
N ASP A 280 18.85 3.08 -1.01
CA ASP A 280 18.88 4.24 -0.13
C ASP A 280 17.79 5.23 -0.54
N GLY A 281 17.11 5.79 0.44
CA GLY A 281 15.99 6.71 0.20
C GLY A 281 14.60 6.09 0.24
N VAL A 282 14.49 4.76 0.27
CA VAL A 282 13.19 4.10 0.46
C VAL A 282 12.77 4.24 1.92
N ILE A 283 11.58 4.80 2.15
CA ILE A 283 11.05 5.07 3.49
C ILE A 283 9.71 4.38 3.76
N GLY A 284 9.21 3.55 2.87
CA GLY A 284 7.95 2.81 3.01
C GLY A 284 7.55 2.15 1.70
N LEU A 285 6.33 1.61 1.54
CA LEU A 285 5.24 1.72 2.50
C LEU A 285 4.71 0.34 2.90
N LYS A 286 4.33 -0.49 1.89
CA LYS A 286 3.66 -1.78 2.16
C LYS A 286 3.76 -2.73 0.99
N THR A 287 4.00 -3.98 1.30
CA THR A 287 3.87 -5.11 0.36
C THR A 287 2.46 -5.68 0.41
N GLY A 288 2.05 -6.31 -0.68
CA GLY A 288 0.80 -7.05 -0.75
C GLY A 288 0.96 -8.29 -1.60
N THR A 289 0.44 -9.42 -1.13
CA THR A 289 0.51 -10.67 -1.86
C THR A 289 -0.80 -11.43 -1.71
N LEU A 290 -1.38 -11.77 -2.84
CA LEU A 290 -2.37 -12.83 -2.98
C LEU A 290 -1.78 -13.83 -3.97
N ARG A 291 -2.30 -15.06 -3.99
CA ARG A 291 -1.76 -16.10 -4.87
C ARG A 291 -1.72 -15.63 -6.32
N GLY A 292 -0.50 -15.58 -6.88
CA GLY A 292 -0.30 -15.11 -8.26
C GLY A 292 -0.51 -13.63 -8.48
N TRP A 293 -0.62 -12.84 -7.41
CA TRP A 293 -0.87 -11.41 -7.48
C TRP A 293 0.00 -10.70 -6.45
N ASN A 294 1.07 -10.08 -6.90
CA ASN A 294 2.04 -9.41 -6.03
C ASN A 294 2.02 -7.92 -6.27
N ASN A 295 1.97 -7.17 -5.19
CA ASN A 295 1.92 -5.71 -5.19
C ASN A 295 3.05 -5.14 -4.33
N LEU A 296 3.45 -3.92 -4.65
CA LEU A 296 4.33 -3.13 -3.80
C LEU A 296 3.96 -1.65 -3.92
N PHE A 297 3.75 -1.04 -2.78
CA PHE A 297 3.63 0.40 -2.67
C PHE A 297 4.88 0.92 -1.97
N SER A 298 5.81 1.49 -2.72
CA SER A 298 7.06 2.03 -2.21
C SER A 298 6.99 3.55 -2.13
N ILE A 299 7.64 4.09 -1.12
CA ILE A 299 7.86 5.53 -0.99
C ILE A 299 9.35 5.78 -1.06
N PHE A 300 9.77 6.58 -2.03
CA PHE A 300 11.16 7.00 -2.20
C PHE A 300 11.28 8.49 -1.94
N LYS A 301 12.20 8.87 -1.06
CA LYS A 301 12.43 10.27 -0.68
C LYS A 301 13.81 10.72 -1.13
N LYS A 302 13.86 11.87 -1.80
CA LYS A 302 15.11 12.54 -2.17
C LYS A 302 15.64 13.39 -1.02
N ASN A 303 16.93 13.74 -1.11
CA ASN A 303 17.61 14.59 -0.12
C ASN A 303 16.98 15.99 0.01
N ASN A 304 16.36 16.50 -1.05
CA ASN A 304 15.66 17.79 -1.03
C ASN A 304 14.28 17.74 -0.35
N GLY A 305 13.86 16.58 0.16
CA GLY A 305 12.57 16.40 0.81
C GLY A 305 11.44 15.99 -0.11
N ASN A 306 11.60 16.05 -1.41
CA ASN A 306 10.62 15.53 -2.36
C ASN A 306 10.51 14.02 -2.24
N TYR A 307 9.30 13.49 -2.36
CA TYR A 307 9.08 12.05 -2.29
C TYR A 307 8.18 11.58 -3.42
N TYR A 308 8.26 10.28 -3.69
CA TYR A 308 7.56 9.63 -4.79
C TYR A 308 6.85 8.40 -4.27
N GLY A 309 5.61 8.20 -4.70
CA GLY A 309 4.90 6.95 -4.52
C GLY A 309 5.09 6.08 -5.76
N ILE A 310 5.64 4.90 -5.58
CA ILE A 310 5.89 3.92 -6.63
C ILE A 310 4.97 2.74 -6.38
N ILE A 311 4.05 2.49 -7.28
CA ILE A 311 3.00 1.47 -7.13
C ILE A 311 3.14 0.46 -8.25
N THR A 312 3.34 -0.80 -7.88
CA THR A 312 3.36 -1.95 -8.80
C THR A 312 2.29 -2.92 -8.35
N VAL A 313 1.44 -3.37 -9.27
CA VAL A 313 0.24 -4.16 -8.94
C VAL A 313 0.07 -5.32 -9.90
N GLY A 314 -0.29 -6.47 -9.34
CA GLY A 314 -0.80 -7.59 -10.12
C GLY A 314 0.26 -8.46 -10.79
N PHE A 315 1.49 -8.42 -10.34
CA PHE A 315 2.58 -9.21 -10.91
C PHE A 315 2.52 -10.65 -10.40
N GLU A 316 2.83 -11.59 -11.28
CA GLU A 316 2.77 -13.02 -10.94
C GLU A 316 3.81 -13.45 -9.91
N ASN A 317 4.97 -12.80 -9.89
CA ASN A 317 6.01 -13.14 -8.95
C ASN A 317 6.64 -11.90 -8.31
N ARG A 318 7.11 -12.07 -7.09
CA ARG A 318 7.70 -10.99 -6.28
C ARG A 318 8.99 -10.45 -6.87
N LYS A 319 9.78 -11.29 -7.52
CA LYS A 319 11.05 -10.89 -8.11
C LYS A 319 10.85 -9.81 -9.18
N ASP A 320 9.84 -9.97 -10.04
CA ASP A 320 9.55 -9.00 -11.08
C ASP A 320 9.12 -7.64 -10.49
N VAL A 321 8.32 -7.65 -9.44
CA VAL A 321 7.97 -6.43 -8.69
C VAL A 321 9.23 -5.74 -8.18
N ASN A 322 10.13 -6.49 -7.59
CA ASN A 322 11.36 -5.94 -7.03
C ASN A 322 12.28 -5.35 -8.12
N ILE A 323 12.46 -6.06 -9.23
CA ILE A 323 13.28 -5.58 -10.34
C ILE A 323 12.71 -4.29 -10.92
N LEU A 324 11.41 -4.24 -11.17
CA LEU A 324 10.77 -3.06 -11.72
C LEU A 324 10.86 -1.88 -10.75
N THR A 325 10.55 -2.09 -9.50
CA THR A 325 10.61 -1.04 -8.49
C THR A 325 12.03 -0.46 -8.38
N LYS A 326 13.04 -1.32 -8.38
CA LYS A 326 14.45 -0.90 -8.35
C LYS A 326 14.81 -0.06 -9.57
N GLU A 327 14.38 -0.46 -10.75
CA GLU A 327 14.60 0.29 -11.99
C GLU A 327 13.93 1.67 -11.93
N LEU A 328 12.70 1.73 -11.45
CA LEU A 328 11.97 3.00 -11.32
C LEU A 328 12.67 3.94 -10.34
N ILE A 329 13.14 3.45 -9.22
CA ILE A 329 13.89 4.24 -8.23
C ILE A 329 15.18 4.79 -8.86
N ARG A 330 15.92 3.95 -9.58
CA ARG A 330 17.15 4.38 -10.26
C ARG A 330 16.90 5.46 -11.29
N ARG A 331 15.82 5.35 -12.05
CA ARG A 331 15.44 6.39 -13.01
C ARG A 331 15.10 7.71 -12.35
N ILE A 332 14.37 7.66 -11.23
CA ILE A 332 14.07 8.86 -10.45
C ILE A 332 15.38 9.51 -9.94
N LYS A 333 16.30 8.71 -9.43
CA LYS A 333 17.63 9.20 -9.00
C LYS A 333 18.41 9.84 -10.13
N ASN A 334 18.45 9.21 -11.30
CA ASN A 334 19.20 9.70 -12.47
C ASN A 334 18.61 10.97 -13.05
N GLU A 335 17.30 11.11 -13.13
CA GLU A 335 16.65 12.33 -13.56
C GLU A 335 16.98 13.51 -12.66
N SER A 336 17.07 13.26 -11.36
CA SER A 336 17.47 14.25 -10.37
C SER A 336 18.89 14.80 -10.65
N ILE A 337 19.81 13.91 -11.05
CA ILE A 337 21.17 14.26 -11.41
C ILE A 337 21.18 15.07 -12.72
N ASN A 338 20.46 14.62 -13.72
CA ASN A 338 20.37 15.28 -15.03
C ASN A 338 19.73 16.66 -14.94
N SER A 339 18.72 16.84 -14.10
CA SER A 339 18.09 18.15 -13.88
C SER A 339 19.00 19.14 -13.17
N LYS A 340 19.98 18.67 -12.37
CA LYS A 340 20.96 19.52 -11.72
C LYS A 340 22.11 19.94 -12.63
N SER A 341 22.38 19.16 -13.68
CA SER A 341 23.44 19.46 -14.65
C SER A 341 22.98 20.40 -15.78
N ASN A 342 21.71 20.66 -15.86
CA ASN A 342 21.12 21.61 -16.79
C ASN A 342 20.74 22.92 -16.06
#